data_ad2dbc831040d81ab99a473086714d64
#
_entry.id   ad2dbc831040d81ab99a473086714d64
#
_cell.length_a   1.000
_cell.length_b   1.000
_cell.length_c   1.000
_cell.angle_alpha   90.00
_cell.angle_beta   90.00
_cell.angle_gamma   90.00
#
_symmetry.space_group_name_H-M   'P 1'
#
loop_
_entity.id
_entity.type
_entity.pdbx_description
1 polymer ?
#
loop_
_entity_poly.entity_id
_entity_poly.type
_entity_poly.pdbx_seq_one_letter_code
_entity_poly.pdbx_strand_id
1 'polypeptide(L)'
;MAGLKSTDNNIFKVHNLRSAKEIIDKNALDLIILDVNLPDGNGIDFLKEIKQIISTPIILLTANDLEIDIVNGLESGAQDYITKPFSLAILRARVNAQLRKKEENNIFKQDNVIFDFDKIQFYVKEKPIELSKTEQKLLRLLVKNKGIVLDRNNLIDKIWTDGSEYVDENALSVTIKRLRTKLGDTKCIKTIYGIGYMWVV
;
A
#
# COMPACT_ATOMS: atom_id res chain seq x y z
N MET A 1 13.66 -16.76 13.97
CA MET A 1 12.52 -16.79 13.02
C MET A 1 11.32 -17.60 13.52
N ALA A 2 11.47 -18.59 14.40
CA ALA A 2 10.33 -19.33 14.98
C ALA A 2 9.31 -18.44 15.71
N GLY A 3 9.72 -17.28 16.18
CA GLY A 3 8.89 -16.37 16.97
C GLY A 3 7.85 -15.53 16.19
N LEU A 4 7.90 -15.48 14.85
CA LEU A 4 6.94 -14.72 13.99
C LEU A 4 5.90 -15.63 13.33
N LYS A 5 6.01 -16.94 13.46
CA LYS A 5 5.00 -17.88 12.97
C LYS A 5 3.77 -17.81 13.86
N SER A 6 2.77 -17.04 13.46
CA SER A 6 1.38 -17.31 13.78
C SER A 6 0.79 -18.21 12.69
N THR A 7 -0.32 -18.86 12.95
CA THR A 7 -0.97 -19.82 12.02
C THR A 7 -1.34 -19.23 10.65
N ASP A 8 -1.29 -17.89 10.51
CA ASP A 8 -1.78 -17.17 9.31
C ASP A 8 -0.69 -16.41 8.54
N ASN A 9 0.59 -16.45 8.97
CA ASN A 9 1.65 -15.70 8.30
C ASN A 9 2.45 -16.58 7.34
N ASN A 10 2.49 -16.19 6.06
CA ASN A 10 3.40 -16.76 5.08
C ASN A 10 4.73 -15.99 5.12
N ILE A 11 5.83 -16.65 5.52
CA ILE A 11 7.15 -16.03 5.72
C ILE A 11 8.14 -16.57 4.70
N PHE A 12 8.63 -15.68 3.84
CA PHE A 12 9.77 -15.95 2.96
C PHE A 12 11.06 -15.57 3.68
N LYS A 13 12.02 -16.48 3.74
CA LYS A 13 13.35 -16.22 4.31
C LYS A 13 14.40 -16.37 3.23
N VAL A 14 15.16 -15.32 2.99
CA VAL A 14 16.28 -15.26 2.06
C VAL A 14 17.52 -14.70 2.74
N HIS A 15 18.70 -14.94 2.17
CA HIS A 15 19.98 -14.61 2.81
C HIS A 15 20.83 -13.63 2.02
N ASN A 16 20.35 -13.16 0.88
CA ASN A 16 21.03 -12.19 0.02
C ASN A 16 20.02 -11.33 -0.73
N LEU A 17 20.48 -10.20 -1.28
CA LEU A 17 19.66 -9.21 -1.97
C LEU A 17 19.09 -9.75 -3.28
N ARG A 18 19.87 -10.56 -4.01
CA ARG A 18 19.44 -11.16 -5.28
C ARG A 18 18.19 -12.02 -5.08
N SER A 19 18.22 -12.94 -4.12
CA SER A 19 17.06 -13.77 -3.80
C SER A 19 15.90 -12.96 -3.22
N ALA A 20 16.18 -11.89 -2.47
CA ALA A 20 15.15 -10.98 -1.98
C ALA A 20 14.40 -10.31 -3.13
N LYS A 21 15.11 -9.84 -4.15
CA LYS A 21 14.50 -9.22 -5.34
C LYS A 21 13.58 -10.19 -6.09
N GLU A 22 14.03 -11.45 -6.29
CA GLU A 22 13.19 -12.48 -6.93
C GLU A 22 11.87 -12.76 -6.18
N ILE A 23 11.90 -12.71 -4.83
CA ILE A 23 10.69 -12.88 -4.02
C ILE A 23 9.78 -11.65 -4.13
N ILE A 24 10.34 -10.45 -4.10
CA ILE A 24 9.60 -9.18 -4.22
C ILE A 24 8.90 -9.10 -5.57
N ASP A 25 9.56 -9.49 -6.65
CA ASP A 25 9.01 -9.44 -8.02
C ASP A 25 7.84 -10.42 -8.22
N LYS A 26 7.83 -11.54 -7.48
CA LYS A 26 6.84 -12.62 -7.65
C LYS A 26 5.69 -12.58 -6.65
N ASN A 27 5.80 -11.81 -5.56
CA ASN A 27 4.85 -11.88 -4.46
C ASN A 27 4.42 -10.48 -4.00
N ALA A 28 3.13 -10.32 -3.68
CA ALA A 28 2.66 -9.18 -2.94
C ALA A 28 3.02 -9.38 -1.46
N LEU A 29 3.90 -8.56 -0.93
CA LEU A 29 4.36 -8.62 0.45
C LEU A 29 3.66 -7.57 1.32
N ASP A 30 3.34 -7.93 2.56
CA ASP A 30 2.72 -7.02 3.52
C ASP A 30 3.75 -6.24 4.33
N LEU A 31 4.93 -6.82 4.54
CA LEU A 31 6.06 -6.23 5.26
C LEU A 31 7.36 -6.89 4.83
N ILE A 32 8.43 -6.11 4.77
CA ILE A 32 9.79 -6.58 4.56
C ILE A 32 10.62 -6.26 5.80
N ILE A 33 11.38 -7.25 6.28
CA ILE A 33 12.40 -7.06 7.31
C ILE A 33 13.75 -7.23 6.60
N LEU A 34 14.53 -6.17 6.54
CA LEU A 34 15.75 -6.07 5.74
C LEU A 34 16.96 -5.82 6.64
N ASP A 35 17.94 -6.68 6.56
CA ASP A 35 19.23 -6.44 7.21
C ASP A 35 20.03 -5.39 6.41
N VAL A 36 20.70 -4.48 7.09
CA VAL A 36 21.59 -3.51 6.44
C VAL A 36 22.85 -4.19 5.90
N ASN A 37 23.39 -5.16 6.64
CA ASN A 37 24.62 -5.85 6.26
C ASN A 37 24.30 -7.23 5.68
N LEU A 38 24.39 -7.34 4.37
CA LEU A 38 24.17 -8.58 3.62
C LEU A 38 25.42 -8.98 2.83
N PRO A 39 25.62 -10.28 2.55
CA PRO A 39 26.86 -10.77 1.92
C PRO A 39 27.09 -10.24 0.52
N ASP A 40 26.03 -9.82 -0.19
CA ASP A 40 26.05 -9.36 -1.58
C ASP A 40 25.75 -7.86 -1.74
N GLY A 41 25.68 -7.08 -0.62
CA GLY A 41 25.52 -5.64 -0.71
C GLY A 41 24.96 -4.96 0.53
N ASN A 42 24.75 -3.65 0.42
CA ASN A 42 24.18 -2.82 1.47
C ASN A 42 22.66 -2.77 1.39
N GLY A 43 21.97 -3.09 2.50
CA GLY A 43 20.52 -3.09 2.57
C GLY A 43 19.88 -1.71 2.40
N ILE A 44 20.59 -0.60 2.73
CA ILE A 44 20.06 0.76 2.55
C ILE A 44 20.04 1.12 1.05
N ASP A 45 21.06 0.73 0.30
CA ASP A 45 21.08 0.98 -1.14
C ASP A 45 19.99 0.15 -1.85
N PHE A 46 19.83 -1.09 -1.43
CA PHE A 46 18.75 -1.94 -1.91
C PHE A 46 17.36 -1.38 -1.55
N LEU A 47 17.20 -0.84 -0.34
CA LEU A 47 15.97 -0.15 0.08
C LEU A 47 15.62 0.99 -0.89
N LYS A 48 16.58 1.86 -1.23
CA LYS A 48 16.37 2.96 -2.17
C LYS A 48 15.91 2.47 -3.55
N GLU A 49 16.51 1.38 -4.03
CA GLU A 49 16.13 0.77 -5.31
C GLU A 49 14.69 0.26 -5.28
N ILE A 50 14.33 -0.58 -4.30
CA ILE A 50 13.02 -1.22 -4.28
C ILE A 50 11.88 -0.25 -3.92
N LYS A 51 12.15 0.82 -3.17
CA LYS A 51 11.14 1.84 -2.84
C LYS A 51 10.63 2.63 -4.05
N GLN A 52 11.37 2.62 -5.15
CA GLN A 52 10.90 3.19 -6.42
C GLN A 52 9.81 2.31 -7.08
N ILE A 53 9.75 1.03 -6.71
CA ILE A 53 8.91 0.03 -7.37
C ILE A 53 7.76 -0.42 -6.45
N ILE A 54 8.01 -0.51 -5.13
CA ILE A 54 7.03 -1.02 -4.16
C ILE A 54 6.71 -0.01 -3.06
N SER A 55 5.47 -0.05 -2.59
CA SER A 55 4.99 0.71 -1.42
C SER A 55 4.99 -0.09 -0.11
N THR A 56 5.44 -1.34 -0.16
CA THR A 56 5.49 -2.24 1.01
C THR A 56 6.31 -1.62 2.14
N PRO A 57 5.83 -1.61 3.40
CA PRO A 57 6.59 -1.14 4.53
C PRO A 57 7.82 -2.00 4.77
N ILE A 58 8.95 -1.34 5.14
CA ILE A 58 10.24 -1.99 5.36
C ILE A 58 10.74 -1.60 6.74
N ILE A 59 11.12 -2.62 7.54
CA ILE A 59 11.83 -2.47 8.80
C ILE A 59 13.29 -2.83 8.57
N LEU A 60 14.22 -1.91 8.84
CA LEU A 60 15.65 -2.16 8.77
C LEU A 60 16.14 -2.85 10.05
N LEU A 61 17.03 -3.84 9.89
CA LEU A 61 17.82 -4.39 10.99
C LEU A 61 19.25 -3.90 10.84
N THR A 62 19.79 -3.21 11.82
CA THR A 62 21.15 -2.67 11.80
C THR A 62 21.97 -3.12 12.99
N ALA A 63 23.25 -3.37 12.80
CA ALA A 63 24.21 -3.57 13.90
C ALA A 63 24.78 -2.23 14.40
N ASN A 64 24.51 -1.14 13.69
CA ASN A 64 25.05 0.17 13.97
C ASN A 64 23.99 1.02 14.66
N ASP A 65 24.29 1.54 15.82
CA ASP A 65 23.49 2.48 16.61
C ASP A 65 23.88 3.95 16.36
N LEU A 66 24.77 4.19 15.38
CA LEU A 66 25.13 5.55 14.98
C LEU A 66 23.88 6.27 14.45
N GLU A 67 23.60 7.40 15.03
CA GLU A 67 22.42 8.23 14.69
C GLU A 67 22.33 8.55 13.19
N ILE A 68 23.48 8.73 12.53
CA ILE A 68 23.58 8.97 11.08
C ILE A 68 23.02 7.81 10.24
N ASP A 69 23.28 6.56 10.61
CA ASP A 69 22.83 5.40 9.83
C ASP A 69 21.32 5.17 10.01
N ILE A 70 20.80 5.49 11.18
CA ILE A 70 19.37 5.46 11.48
C ILE A 70 18.65 6.54 10.66
N VAL A 71 19.14 7.77 10.67
CA VAL A 71 18.57 8.88 9.90
C VAL A 71 18.60 8.55 8.41
N ASN A 72 19.74 8.13 7.86
CA ASN A 72 19.86 7.73 6.45
C ASN A 72 18.90 6.62 6.06
N GLY A 73 18.66 5.63 6.91
CA GLY A 73 17.72 4.55 6.67
C GLY A 73 16.26 5.05 6.59
N LEU A 74 15.86 5.92 7.53
CA LEU A 74 14.52 6.50 7.56
C LEU A 74 14.28 7.45 6.39
N GLU A 75 15.24 8.36 6.08
CA GLU A 75 15.16 9.26 4.93
C GLU A 75 15.15 8.50 3.60
N SER A 76 15.76 7.32 3.54
CA SER A 76 15.71 6.43 2.38
C SER A 76 14.37 5.71 2.20
N GLY A 77 13.40 5.95 3.12
CA GLY A 77 12.03 5.43 2.99
C GLY A 77 11.73 4.18 3.83
N ALA A 78 12.60 3.79 4.77
CA ALA A 78 12.24 2.78 5.77
C ALA A 78 11.13 3.30 6.69
N GLN A 79 10.19 2.44 7.06
CA GLN A 79 9.11 2.78 7.98
C GLN A 79 9.52 2.63 9.45
N ASP A 80 10.55 1.85 9.71
CA ASP A 80 11.08 1.65 11.06
C ASP A 80 12.49 1.02 10.98
N TYR A 81 13.18 0.99 12.12
CA TYR A 81 14.47 0.30 12.25
C TYR A 81 14.57 -0.41 13.61
N ILE A 82 15.42 -1.40 13.68
CA ILE A 82 15.71 -2.15 14.92
C ILE A 82 17.22 -2.38 15.01
N THR A 83 17.83 -1.91 16.10
CA THR A 83 19.25 -2.15 16.37
C THR A 83 19.50 -3.55 16.93
N LYS A 84 20.55 -4.20 16.50
CA LYS A 84 21.03 -5.48 17.04
C LYS A 84 21.98 -5.24 18.22
N PRO A 85 21.89 -6.03 19.31
CA PRO A 85 20.98 -7.16 19.52
C PRO A 85 19.56 -6.70 19.91
N PHE A 86 18.53 -7.40 19.45
CA PHE A 86 17.13 -7.11 19.79
C PHE A 86 16.41 -8.34 20.34
N SER A 87 15.39 -8.10 21.15
CA SER A 87 14.49 -9.16 21.60
C SER A 87 13.42 -9.47 20.54
N LEU A 88 12.97 -10.74 20.49
CA LEU A 88 11.85 -11.14 19.63
C LEU A 88 10.56 -10.39 19.97
N ALA A 89 10.38 -9.98 21.23
CA ALA A 89 9.22 -9.20 21.66
C ALA A 89 9.20 -7.81 21.00
N ILE A 90 10.35 -7.13 20.93
CA ILE A 90 10.49 -5.83 20.25
C ILE A 90 10.21 -5.99 18.75
N LEU A 91 10.81 -7.00 18.11
CA LEU A 91 10.57 -7.26 16.69
C LEU A 91 9.08 -7.49 16.40
N ARG A 92 8.42 -8.34 17.20
CA ARG A 92 6.97 -8.59 17.06
C ARG A 92 6.14 -7.33 17.22
N ALA A 93 6.43 -6.53 18.24
CA ALA A 93 5.69 -5.30 18.51
C ALA A 93 5.77 -4.33 17.32
N ARG A 94 6.96 -4.16 16.71
CA ARG A 94 7.17 -3.28 15.55
C ARG A 94 6.53 -3.84 14.28
N VAL A 95 6.66 -5.14 14.01
CA VAL A 95 5.97 -5.82 12.91
C VAL A 95 4.46 -5.59 13.00
N ASN A 96 3.88 -5.88 14.18
CA ASN A 96 2.43 -5.70 14.39
C ASN A 96 2.01 -4.22 14.24
N ALA A 97 2.84 -3.27 14.67
CA ALA A 97 2.56 -1.85 14.48
C ALA A 97 2.51 -1.46 13.00
N GLN A 98 3.45 -1.95 12.18
CA GLN A 98 3.46 -1.66 10.74
C GLN A 98 2.30 -2.34 9.99
N LEU A 99 1.99 -3.60 10.33
CA LEU A 99 0.86 -4.32 9.75
C LEU A 99 -0.47 -3.66 10.11
N ARG A 100 -0.66 -3.23 11.36
CA ARG A 100 -1.86 -2.50 11.80
C ARG A 100 -2.02 -1.16 11.07
N LYS A 101 -0.95 -0.38 10.87
CA LYS A 101 -0.98 0.85 10.06
C LYS A 101 -1.43 0.57 8.62
N LYS A 102 -1.05 -0.59 8.07
CA LYS A 102 -1.49 -1.00 6.74
C LYS A 102 -2.99 -1.31 6.73
N GLU A 103 -3.50 -2.01 7.74
CA GLU A 103 -4.94 -2.30 7.91
C GLU A 103 -5.75 -1.01 8.08
N GLU A 104 -5.32 -0.10 8.96
CA GLU A 104 -5.95 1.20 9.14
C GLU A 104 -5.97 2.04 7.85
N ASN A 105 -4.91 1.97 7.04
CA ASN A 105 -4.84 2.63 5.72
C ASN A 105 -5.72 1.99 4.64
N ASN A 106 -6.25 0.80 4.88
CA ASN A 106 -7.13 0.09 3.97
C ASN A 106 -8.61 0.19 4.37
N ILE A 107 -8.90 0.74 5.56
CA ILE A 107 -10.26 1.06 6.00
C ILE A 107 -10.45 2.57 5.88
N PHE A 108 -11.34 2.97 4.98
CA PHE A 108 -11.77 4.36 4.88
C PHE A 108 -13.12 4.53 5.59
N LYS A 109 -13.15 5.46 6.56
CA LYS A 109 -14.37 5.82 7.29
C LYS A 109 -14.58 7.33 7.21
N GLN A 110 -15.73 7.73 6.75
CA GLN A 110 -16.13 9.12 6.70
C GLN A 110 -17.65 9.23 6.69
N ASP A 111 -18.21 10.05 7.56
CA ASP A 111 -19.65 10.28 7.70
C ASP A 111 -20.44 8.95 7.69
N ASN A 112 -21.20 8.70 6.62
CA ASN A 112 -22.05 7.52 6.45
C ASN A 112 -21.43 6.44 5.57
N VAL A 113 -20.12 6.47 5.30
CA VAL A 113 -19.45 5.47 4.46
C VAL A 113 -18.35 4.74 5.23
N ILE A 114 -18.28 3.44 5.04
CA ILE A 114 -17.21 2.57 5.55
C ILE A 114 -16.77 1.68 4.41
N PHE A 115 -15.50 1.77 4.04
CA PHE A 115 -14.90 0.97 2.98
C PHE A 115 -13.72 0.19 3.55
N ASP A 116 -13.89 -1.12 3.72
CA ASP A 116 -12.83 -2.05 4.09
C ASP A 116 -12.35 -2.75 2.82
N PHE A 117 -11.22 -2.30 2.30
CA PHE A 117 -10.64 -2.82 1.06
C PHE A 117 -9.94 -4.17 1.21
N ASP A 118 -9.62 -4.59 2.43
CA ASP A 118 -9.01 -5.90 2.69
C ASP A 118 -10.10 -6.97 2.77
N LYS A 119 -11.18 -6.67 3.47
CA LYS A 119 -12.33 -7.59 3.58
C LYS A 119 -13.30 -7.49 2.40
N ILE A 120 -13.07 -6.55 1.46
CA ILE A 120 -13.97 -6.28 0.32
C ILE A 120 -15.40 -5.99 0.82
N GLN A 121 -15.50 -5.22 1.88
CA GLN A 121 -16.76 -4.83 2.50
C GLN A 121 -16.96 -3.31 2.38
N PHE A 122 -18.06 -2.92 1.74
CA PHE A 122 -18.36 -1.53 1.46
C PHE A 122 -19.76 -1.20 1.96
N TYR A 123 -19.88 -0.15 2.78
CA TYR A 123 -21.15 0.25 3.36
C TYR A 123 -21.39 1.75 3.10
N VAL A 124 -22.64 2.06 2.76
CA VAL A 124 -23.15 3.44 2.63
C VAL A 124 -24.43 3.54 3.46
N LYS A 125 -24.47 4.45 4.45
CA LYS A 125 -25.60 4.57 5.39
C LYS A 125 -25.98 3.21 5.99
N GLU A 126 -24.97 2.48 6.47
CA GLU A 126 -25.07 1.13 7.08
C GLU A 126 -25.58 0.02 6.12
N LYS A 127 -25.86 0.36 4.86
CA LYS A 127 -26.28 -0.63 3.86
C LYS A 127 -25.07 -1.13 3.07
N PRO A 128 -24.93 -2.45 2.90
CA PRO A 128 -23.87 -3.00 2.08
C PRO A 128 -24.09 -2.62 0.60
N ILE A 129 -22.98 -2.31 -0.08
CA ILE A 129 -22.95 -2.10 -1.52
C ILE A 129 -21.93 -3.03 -2.17
N GLU A 130 -22.24 -3.50 -3.36
CA GLU A 130 -21.33 -4.35 -4.13
C GLU A 130 -20.59 -3.52 -5.18
N LEU A 131 -19.27 -3.66 -5.20
CA LEU A 131 -18.38 -2.99 -6.15
C LEU A 131 -17.65 -4.02 -7.01
N SER A 132 -17.61 -3.79 -8.32
CA SER A 132 -16.73 -4.56 -9.23
C SER A 132 -15.26 -4.30 -8.91
N LYS A 133 -14.35 -5.17 -9.37
CA LYS A 133 -12.90 -4.99 -9.17
C LYS A 133 -12.41 -3.62 -9.64
N THR A 134 -12.91 -3.15 -10.79
CA THR A 134 -12.57 -1.84 -11.36
C THR A 134 -13.07 -0.69 -10.49
N GLU A 135 -14.31 -0.77 -9.99
CA GLU A 135 -14.90 0.22 -9.08
C GLU A 135 -14.15 0.26 -7.74
N GLN A 136 -13.73 -0.91 -7.22
CA GLN A 136 -12.91 -0.99 -5.99
C GLN A 136 -11.55 -0.33 -6.18
N LYS A 137 -10.83 -0.63 -7.28
CA LYS A 137 -9.54 0.01 -7.62
C LYS A 137 -9.70 1.54 -7.70
N LEU A 138 -10.72 2.01 -8.42
CA LEU A 138 -11.02 3.44 -8.58
C LEU A 138 -11.36 4.10 -7.24
N LEU A 139 -12.27 3.53 -6.46
CA LEU A 139 -12.64 4.06 -5.15
C LEU A 139 -11.43 4.17 -4.22
N ARG A 140 -10.60 3.12 -4.18
CA ARG A 140 -9.37 3.10 -3.37
C ARG A 140 -8.41 4.21 -3.75
N LEU A 141 -8.19 4.46 -5.05
CA LEU A 141 -7.34 5.54 -5.52
C LEU A 141 -7.90 6.91 -5.12
N LEU A 142 -9.19 7.12 -5.29
CA LEU A 142 -9.84 8.38 -4.96
C LEU A 142 -9.78 8.68 -3.45
N VAL A 143 -10.14 7.72 -2.59
CA VAL A 143 -10.16 7.96 -1.12
C VAL A 143 -8.77 8.07 -0.51
N LYS A 144 -7.77 7.36 -1.06
CA LYS A 144 -6.36 7.49 -0.64
C LYS A 144 -5.76 8.86 -0.98
N ASN A 145 -6.28 9.51 -2.00
CA ASN A 145 -5.86 10.83 -2.46
C ASN A 145 -6.96 11.87 -2.21
N LYS A 146 -7.65 11.75 -1.07
CA LYS A 146 -8.70 12.67 -0.65
C LYS A 146 -8.26 14.13 -0.75
N GLY A 147 -9.06 14.98 -1.39
CA GLY A 147 -8.76 16.39 -1.60
C GLY A 147 -7.76 16.69 -2.73
N ILE A 148 -7.19 15.66 -3.37
CA ILE A 148 -6.26 15.80 -4.48
C ILE A 148 -6.97 15.47 -5.79
N VAL A 149 -6.74 16.29 -6.82
CA VAL A 149 -7.25 16.02 -8.17
C VAL A 149 -6.39 14.96 -8.83
N LEU A 150 -7.01 13.84 -9.20
CA LEU A 150 -6.36 12.78 -9.95
C LEU A 150 -6.64 12.96 -11.43
N ASP A 151 -5.58 13.06 -12.21
CA ASP A 151 -5.65 13.17 -13.67
C ASP A 151 -6.25 11.91 -14.31
N ARG A 152 -6.98 12.11 -15.45
CA ARG A 152 -7.70 11.03 -16.15
C ARG A 152 -6.77 9.93 -16.63
N ASN A 153 -5.65 10.29 -17.27
CA ASN A 153 -4.69 9.32 -17.82
C ASN A 153 -4.06 8.50 -16.70
N ASN A 154 -3.66 9.17 -15.61
CA ASN A 154 -3.11 8.52 -14.43
C ASN A 154 -4.11 7.53 -13.80
N LEU A 155 -5.40 7.87 -13.76
CA LEU A 155 -6.44 6.94 -13.28
C LEU A 155 -6.61 5.75 -14.23
N ILE A 156 -6.64 5.98 -15.54
CA ILE A 156 -6.75 4.93 -16.55
C ILE A 156 -5.57 3.97 -16.42
N ASP A 157 -4.35 4.49 -16.41
CA ASP A 157 -3.13 3.69 -16.31
C ASP A 157 -3.11 2.82 -15.04
N LYS A 158 -3.50 3.37 -13.90
CA LYS A 158 -3.48 2.63 -12.61
C LYS A 158 -4.61 1.61 -12.47
N ILE A 159 -5.72 1.80 -13.12
CA ILE A 159 -6.89 0.93 -12.99
C ILE A 159 -6.86 -0.22 -13.99
N TRP A 160 -6.37 0.01 -15.21
CA TRP A 160 -6.39 -0.97 -16.31
C TRP A 160 -5.01 -1.48 -16.75
N THR A 161 -4.01 -1.46 -15.87
CA THR A 161 -2.60 -1.87 -16.14
C THR A 161 -2.42 -3.35 -16.51
N ASP A 162 -3.43 -4.19 -16.41
CA ASP A 162 -3.34 -5.65 -16.64
C ASP A 162 -3.39 -6.05 -18.13
N GLY A 163 -2.75 -5.27 -19.01
CA GLY A 163 -2.37 -5.75 -20.36
C GLY A 163 -3.50 -6.00 -21.36
N SER A 164 -4.70 -5.61 -21.10
CA SER A 164 -5.81 -5.72 -22.04
C SER A 164 -6.12 -4.38 -22.69
N GLU A 165 -5.86 -4.33 -24.02
CA GLU A 165 -6.45 -3.45 -25.01
C GLU A 165 -6.77 -1.99 -24.60
N TYR A 166 -6.56 -1.09 -25.55
CA TYR A 166 -6.94 0.31 -25.55
C TYR A 166 -8.20 0.56 -24.73
N VAL A 167 -8.03 1.02 -23.50
CA VAL A 167 -9.18 1.37 -22.66
C VAL A 167 -9.67 2.73 -23.11
N ASP A 168 -10.86 2.75 -23.67
CA ASP A 168 -11.55 3.97 -24.08
C ASP A 168 -11.70 4.93 -22.87
N GLU A 169 -11.38 6.20 -23.06
CA GLU A 169 -11.60 7.27 -22.06
C GLU A 169 -13.04 7.28 -21.50
N ASN A 170 -14.00 6.79 -22.26
CA ASN A 170 -15.37 6.60 -21.84
C ASN A 170 -15.51 5.58 -20.71
N ALA A 171 -14.64 4.55 -20.64
CA ALA A 171 -14.70 3.53 -19.59
C ALA A 171 -14.53 4.13 -18.20
N LEU A 172 -13.62 5.09 -18.02
CA LEU A 172 -13.45 5.80 -16.76
C LEU A 172 -14.71 6.60 -16.40
N SER A 173 -15.27 7.34 -17.34
CA SER A 173 -16.47 8.15 -17.11
C SER A 173 -17.69 7.31 -16.73
N VAL A 174 -17.85 6.15 -17.37
CA VAL A 174 -18.89 5.18 -17.05
C VAL A 174 -18.68 4.57 -15.66
N THR A 175 -17.44 4.23 -15.32
CA THR A 175 -17.11 3.68 -13.99
C THR A 175 -17.35 4.71 -12.88
N ILE A 176 -16.98 5.97 -13.09
CA ILE A 176 -17.30 7.07 -12.17
C ILE A 176 -18.82 7.22 -11.98
N LYS A 177 -19.58 7.18 -13.07
CA LYS A 177 -21.05 7.29 -13.01
C LYS A 177 -21.65 6.13 -12.19
N ARG A 178 -21.23 4.89 -12.46
CA ARG A 178 -21.69 3.70 -11.71
C ARG A 178 -21.33 3.80 -10.23
N LEU A 179 -20.11 4.22 -9.92
CA LEU A 179 -19.64 4.38 -8.56
C LEU A 179 -20.47 5.44 -7.81
N ARG A 180 -20.72 6.60 -8.41
CA ARG A 180 -21.59 7.65 -7.85
C ARG A 180 -22.99 7.13 -7.53
N THR A 181 -23.57 6.36 -8.45
CA THR A 181 -24.91 5.77 -8.24
C THR A 181 -24.93 4.84 -7.04
N LYS A 182 -23.91 3.98 -6.90
CA LYS A 182 -23.81 3.02 -5.78
C LYS A 182 -23.54 3.72 -4.45
N LEU A 183 -22.77 4.80 -4.45
CA LEU A 183 -22.51 5.61 -3.27
C LEU A 183 -23.74 6.43 -2.82
N GLY A 184 -24.76 6.53 -3.67
CA GLY A 184 -26.00 7.27 -3.33
C GLY A 184 -25.81 8.78 -3.17
N ASP A 185 -24.59 9.29 -3.35
CA ASP A 185 -24.25 10.70 -3.32
C ASP A 185 -23.27 11.03 -4.44
N THR A 186 -23.71 11.88 -5.34
CA THR A 186 -22.89 12.36 -6.45
C THR A 186 -21.85 13.40 -6.04
N LYS A 187 -21.95 13.93 -4.81
CA LYS A 187 -21.05 14.99 -4.32
C LYS A 187 -19.71 14.44 -3.81
N CYS A 188 -19.66 13.18 -3.37
CA CYS A 188 -18.40 12.58 -2.87
C CYS A 188 -17.28 12.59 -3.91
N ILE A 189 -17.61 12.44 -5.18
CA ILE A 189 -16.64 12.47 -6.28
C ILE A 189 -16.92 13.71 -7.14
N LYS A 190 -16.05 14.71 -7.07
CA LYS A 190 -16.14 15.92 -7.87
C LYS A 190 -15.42 15.72 -9.20
N THR A 191 -16.06 16.15 -10.30
CA THR A 191 -15.41 16.28 -11.61
C THR A 191 -14.70 17.63 -11.68
N ILE A 192 -13.43 17.62 -12.02
CA ILE A 192 -12.66 18.82 -12.37
C ILE A 192 -12.52 18.81 -13.88
N TYR A 193 -13.30 19.66 -14.54
CA TYR A 193 -13.42 19.69 -16.00
C TYR A 193 -12.05 19.88 -16.66
N GLY A 194 -11.77 19.10 -17.69
CA GLY A 194 -10.52 19.11 -18.44
C GLY A 194 -9.32 18.47 -17.72
N ILE A 195 -9.45 18.06 -16.41
CA ILE A 195 -8.35 17.52 -15.62
C ILE A 195 -8.65 16.08 -15.16
N GLY A 196 -9.71 15.90 -14.34
CA GLY A 196 -9.94 14.58 -13.77
C GLY A 196 -10.99 14.55 -12.65
N TYR A 197 -10.73 13.76 -11.64
CA TYR A 197 -11.66 13.51 -10.54
C TYR A 197 -11.00 13.66 -9.17
N MET A 198 -11.79 14.06 -8.18
CA MET A 198 -11.32 14.26 -6.81
C MET A 198 -12.36 13.70 -5.83
N TRP A 199 -11.91 12.98 -4.81
CA TRP A 199 -12.74 12.67 -3.64
C TRP A 199 -12.87 13.92 -2.78
N VAL A 200 -14.10 14.35 -2.52
CA VAL A 200 -14.37 15.54 -1.72
C VAL A 200 -14.62 15.13 -0.27
N VAL A 201 -14.24 15.99 0.64
CA VAL A 201 -14.42 15.84 2.08
C VAL A 201 -15.82 16.19 2.48
#